data_ea6eb90af3d0fb221868df3c1278039c
#
_entry.id   ea6eb90af3d0fb221868df3c1278039c
#
_cell.length_a   1.000
_cell.length_b   1.000
_cell.length_c   1.000
_cell.angle_alpha   90.00
_cell.angle_beta   90.00
_cell.angle_gamma   90.00
#
_symmetry.space_group_name_H-M   'P 1'
#
loop_
_entity.id
_entity.type
_entity.pdbx_description
1 polymer ?
#
loop_
_entity_poly.entity_id
_entity_poly.type
_entity_poly.pdbx_seq_one_letter_code
_entity_poly.pdbx_strand_id
1 'polypeptide(L)'
;MKILGIDPGTRNLGYAILEKDVNKIVLIEAGLVKMKAENVQFQMTQMSEAIDQIFSAHKIDEVAIESMFYAYNPQSVLKLAQFRGALALKILQIFGNFAEYTPLQIKKSVTGKAKAAKEQVAFMVKRILGINKEIKPLDVTDAIAVALTHAHAMRRAPR
;
A
#
# COMPACT_ATOMS: atom_id res chain seq x y z
N MET A 1 16.76 -2.85 3.46
CA MET A 1 15.73 -3.51 2.66
C MET A 1 14.56 -2.55 2.49
N LYS A 2 14.19 -2.27 1.24
CA LYS A 2 13.09 -1.34 0.91
C LYS A 2 11.81 -2.09 0.58
N ILE A 3 10.74 -1.72 1.24
CA ILE A 3 9.40 -2.32 1.12
C ILE A 3 8.47 -1.29 0.51
N LEU A 4 7.84 -1.64 -0.61
CA LEU A 4 6.77 -0.86 -1.23
C LEU A 4 5.42 -1.37 -0.75
N GLY A 5 4.66 -0.52 -0.08
CA GLY A 5 3.26 -0.77 0.27
C GLY A 5 2.32 -0.02 -0.65
N ILE A 6 1.27 -0.67 -1.10
CA ILE A 6 0.28 -0.11 -2.02
C ILE A 6 -1.13 -0.30 -1.48
N ASP A 7 -1.89 0.79 -1.44
CA ASP A 7 -3.33 0.81 -1.21
C ASP A 7 -4.04 1.16 -2.53
N PRO A 8 -4.58 0.16 -3.25
CA PRO A 8 -5.11 0.39 -4.59
C PRO A 8 -6.51 1.00 -4.58
N GLY A 9 -6.68 2.05 -5.35
CA GLY A 9 -7.96 2.64 -5.69
C GLY A 9 -7.97 3.15 -7.13
N THR A 10 -9.11 3.17 -7.78
CA THR A 10 -9.23 3.56 -9.20
C THR A 10 -9.00 5.04 -9.44
N ARG A 11 -9.29 5.87 -8.47
CA ARG A 11 -9.06 7.33 -8.53
C ARG A 11 -7.80 7.75 -7.79
N ASN A 12 -7.53 7.11 -6.68
CA ASN A 12 -6.39 7.39 -5.83
C ASN A 12 -5.71 6.06 -5.47
N LEU A 13 -4.43 5.98 -5.77
CA LEU A 13 -3.59 4.88 -5.33
C LEU A 13 -2.58 5.42 -4.34
N GLY A 14 -2.69 4.99 -3.09
CA GLY A 14 -1.70 5.28 -2.07
C GLY A 14 -0.47 4.39 -2.23
N TYR A 15 0.72 4.95 -2.05
CA TYR A 15 1.96 4.18 -1.99
C TYR A 15 2.87 4.67 -0.88
N ALA A 16 3.68 3.79 -0.35
CA ALA A 16 4.70 4.12 0.63
C ALA A 16 5.92 3.22 0.48
N ILE A 17 7.09 3.80 0.66
CA ILE A 17 8.36 3.08 0.66
C ILE A 17 8.95 3.20 2.07
N LEU A 18 9.07 2.06 2.73
CA LEU A 18 9.74 1.94 4.02
C LEU A 18 11.11 1.29 3.83
N GLU A 19 12.09 1.78 4.53
CA GLU A 19 13.36 1.09 4.69
C GLU A 19 13.40 0.39 6.05
N LYS A 20 13.61 -0.92 5.99
CA LYS A 20 13.73 -1.77 7.17
C LYS A 20 15.16 -2.24 7.35
N ASP A 21 15.72 -1.95 8.51
CA ASP A 21 16.95 -2.52 9.03
C ASP A 21 16.63 -3.45 10.21
N VAL A 22 17.64 -4.07 10.81
CA VAL A 22 17.49 -5.02 11.92
C VAL A 22 16.65 -4.44 13.06
N ASN A 23 16.91 -3.19 13.44
CA ASN A 23 16.31 -2.56 14.61
C ASN A 23 15.40 -1.36 14.30
N LYS A 24 15.32 -0.93 13.03
CA LYS A 24 14.66 0.31 12.67
C LYS A 24 13.85 0.17 11.39
N ILE A 25 12.68 0.84 11.36
CA ILE A 25 11.88 1.04 10.17
C ILE A 25 11.76 2.55 9.96
N VAL A 26 12.07 3.03 8.76
CA VAL A 26 12.05 4.44 8.41
C VAL A 26 11.18 4.64 7.18
N LEU A 27 10.37 5.71 7.19
CA LEU A 27 9.65 6.14 6.00
C LEU A 27 10.62 6.89 5.06
N ILE A 28 10.79 6.36 3.85
CA ILE A 28 11.60 6.98 2.80
C ILE A 28 10.76 7.93 1.97
N GLU A 29 9.63 7.44 1.49
CA GLU A 29 8.71 8.20 0.66
C GLU A 29 7.29 7.66 0.83
N ALA A 30 6.31 8.53 0.75
CA ALA A 30 4.91 8.13 0.62
C ALA A 30 4.16 9.19 -0.17
N GLY A 31 3.15 8.76 -0.92
CA GLY A 31 2.40 9.67 -1.76
C GLY A 31 1.11 9.08 -2.27
N LEU A 32 0.44 9.88 -3.07
CA LEU A 32 -0.82 9.56 -3.69
C LEU A 32 -0.69 9.73 -5.21
N VAL A 33 -0.96 8.65 -5.94
CA VAL A 33 -1.13 8.71 -7.39
C VAL A 33 -2.59 9.01 -7.68
N LYS A 34 -2.86 10.17 -8.26
CA LYS A 34 -4.21 10.57 -8.68
C LYS A 34 -4.42 10.19 -10.14
N MET A 35 -5.33 9.25 -10.40
CA MET A 35 -5.77 8.95 -11.74
C MET A 35 -6.82 9.98 -12.16
N LYS A 36 -6.48 10.82 -13.12
CA LYS A 36 -7.33 11.91 -13.61
C LYS A 36 -8.41 11.42 -14.58
N ALA A 37 -8.18 10.28 -15.22
CA ALA A 37 -9.12 9.71 -16.18
C ALA A 37 -10.36 9.15 -15.48
N GLU A 38 -11.54 9.29 -16.12
CA GLU A 38 -12.79 8.71 -15.62
C GLU A 38 -12.95 7.24 -16.04
N ASN A 39 -12.32 6.87 -17.13
CA ASN A 39 -12.38 5.55 -17.74
C ASN A 39 -11.34 4.62 -17.10
N VAL A 40 -11.76 3.40 -16.72
CA VAL A 40 -10.89 2.42 -16.06
C VAL A 40 -9.68 2.03 -16.91
N GLN A 41 -9.81 2.00 -18.24
CA GLN A 41 -8.69 1.68 -19.14
C GLN A 41 -7.57 2.72 -19.01
N PHE A 42 -7.93 4.00 -19.05
CA PHE A 42 -6.95 5.08 -18.84
C PHE A 42 -6.42 5.14 -17.41
N GLN A 43 -7.25 4.83 -16.42
CA GLN A 43 -6.80 4.73 -15.03
C GLN A 43 -5.75 3.63 -14.88
N MET A 44 -5.93 2.47 -15.52
CA MET A 44 -4.95 1.38 -15.52
C MET A 44 -3.63 1.82 -16.19
N THR A 45 -3.70 2.57 -17.28
CA THR A 45 -2.52 3.11 -17.97
C THR A 45 -1.76 4.10 -17.07
N GLN A 46 -2.46 5.04 -16.45
CA GLN A 46 -1.86 6.02 -15.54
C GLN A 46 -1.22 5.32 -14.31
N MET A 47 -1.90 4.32 -13.76
CA MET A 47 -1.35 3.49 -12.69
C MET A 47 -0.07 2.78 -13.13
N SER A 48 -0.08 2.17 -14.31
CA SER A 48 1.08 1.45 -14.85
C SER A 48 2.30 2.37 -14.98
N GLU A 49 2.11 3.58 -15.52
CA GLU A 49 3.18 4.59 -15.65
C GLU A 49 3.72 5.04 -14.29
N ALA A 50 2.83 5.24 -13.31
CA ALA A 50 3.23 5.62 -11.95
C ALA A 50 4.05 4.52 -11.27
N ILE A 51 3.68 3.25 -11.45
CA ILE A 51 4.45 2.12 -10.93
C ILE A 51 5.84 2.06 -11.58
N ASP A 52 5.94 2.28 -12.90
CA ASP A 52 7.24 2.37 -13.57
C ASP A 52 8.13 3.46 -12.96
N GLN A 53 7.57 4.64 -12.68
CA GLN A 53 8.30 5.74 -12.06
C GLN A 53 8.80 5.37 -10.65
N ILE A 54 7.98 4.72 -9.83
CA ILE A 54 8.36 4.30 -8.49
C ILE A 54 9.53 3.29 -8.55
N PHE A 55 9.44 2.29 -9.41
CA PHE A 55 10.50 1.29 -9.57
C PHE A 55 11.78 1.86 -10.20
N SER A 56 11.66 2.88 -11.04
CA SER A 56 12.81 3.58 -11.63
C SER A 56 13.54 4.46 -10.60
N ALA A 57 12.80 5.06 -9.67
CA ALA A 57 13.35 5.95 -8.65
C ALA A 57 13.94 5.18 -7.44
N HIS A 58 13.45 3.97 -7.19
CA HIS A 58 13.79 3.20 -6.00
C HIS A 58 14.10 1.74 -6.32
N LYS A 59 15.20 1.22 -5.76
CA LYS A 59 15.44 -0.21 -5.73
C LYS A 59 14.55 -0.84 -4.65
N ILE A 60 13.48 -1.48 -5.07
CA ILE A 60 12.51 -2.14 -4.20
C ILE A 60 12.95 -3.59 -3.98
N ASP A 61 12.92 -4.04 -2.72
CA ASP A 61 13.28 -5.41 -2.33
C ASP A 61 12.04 -6.27 -2.01
N GLU A 62 10.93 -5.66 -1.61
CA GLU A 62 9.68 -6.32 -1.26
C GLU A 62 8.47 -5.47 -1.66
N VAL A 63 7.38 -6.10 -2.06
CA VAL A 63 6.12 -5.45 -2.40
C VAL A 63 4.96 -6.04 -1.62
N ALA A 64 4.10 -5.19 -1.06
CA ALA A 64 2.88 -5.57 -0.38
C ALA A 64 1.69 -4.74 -0.87
N ILE A 65 0.55 -5.38 -1.07
CA ILE A 65 -0.67 -4.76 -1.57
C ILE A 65 -1.81 -5.07 -0.62
N GLU A 66 -2.64 -4.05 -0.31
CA GLU A 66 -3.88 -4.29 0.40
C GLU A 66 -4.86 -5.06 -0.48
N SER A 67 -5.39 -6.16 0.04
CA SER A 67 -6.46 -6.87 -0.61
C SER A 67 -7.81 -6.22 -0.32
N MET A 68 -8.63 -6.09 -1.36
CA MET A 68 -9.96 -5.50 -1.23
C MET A 68 -11.04 -6.52 -1.00
N PHE A 69 -12.04 -6.14 -0.17
CA PHE A 69 -13.18 -7.01 0.09
C PHE A 69 -14.55 -6.40 -0.24
N TYR A 70 -14.75 -5.07 -0.24
CA TYR A 70 -16.10 -4.50 -0.43
C TYR A 70 -16.09 -3.17 -1.16
N ALA A 71 -16.94 -3.08 -2.19
CA ALA A 71 -17.56 -1.84 -2.62
C ALA A 71 -19.08 -2.02 -2.54
N TYR A 72 -19.79 -0.95 -2.19
CA TYR A 72 -21.26 -0.97 -2.02
C TYR A 72 -22.03 -1.16 -3.32
N ASN A 73 -21.37 -1.02 -4.46
CA ASN A 73 -21.94 -1.05 -5.80
C ASN A 73 -21.22 -2.11 -6.65
N PRO A 74 -21.96 -3.07 -7.27
CA PRO A 74 -21.37 -4.11 -8.12
C PRO A 74 -20.49 -3.56 -9.25
N GLN A 75 -20.89 -2.45 -9.89
CA GLN A 75 -20.08 -1.83 -10.96
C GLN A 75 -18.77 -1.28 -10.45
N SER A 76 -18.75 -0.68 -9.26
CA SER A 76 -17.52 -0.21 -8.61
C SER A 76 -16.60 -1.36 -8.23
N VAL A 77 -17.17 -2.48 -7.78
CA VAL A 77 -16.39 -3.72 -7.50
C VAL A 77 -15.73 -4.22 -8.78
N LEU A 78 -16.46 -4.30 -9.89
CA LEU A 78 -15.92 -4.78 -11.17
C LEU A 78 -14.79 -3.88 -11.68
N LYS A 79 -14.97 -2.56 -11.66
CA LYS A 79 -13.93 -1.59 -12.07
C LYS A 79 -12.66 -1.73 -11.22
N LEU A 80 -12.83 -1.85 -9.92
CA LEU A 80 -11.71 -1.97 -9.01
C LEU A 80 -11.02 -3.33 -9.14
N ALA A 81 -11.77 -4.42 -9.38
CA ALA A 81 -11.21 -5.73 -9.66
C ALA A 81 -10.37 -5.72 -10.94
N GLN A 82 -10.83 -5.07 -12.01
CA GLN A 82 -10.06 -4.87 -13.24
C GLN A 82 -8.79 -4.08 -12.99
N PHE A 83 -8.89 -2.95 -12.30
CA PHE A 83 -7.75 -2.10 -11.95
C PHE A 83 -6.73 -2.87 -11.11
N ARG A 84 -7.21 -3.59 -10.10
CA ARG A 84 -6.37 -4.40 -9.21
C ARG A 84 -5.69 -5.54 -9.94
N GLY A 85 -6.38 -6.20 -10.88
CA GLY A 85 -5.79 -7.24 -11.74
C GLY A 85 -4.66 -6.68 -12.61
N ALA A 86 -4.85 -5.49 -13.18
CA ALA A 86 -3.82 -4.79 -13.95
C ALA A 86 -2.61 -4.42 -13.07
N LEU A 87 -2.84 -3.92 -11.85
CA LEU A 87 -1.79 -3.63 -10.88
C LEU A 87 -1.00 -4.89 -10.52
N ALA A 88 -1.70 -5.97 -10.20
CA ALA A 88 -1.08 -7.25 -9.87
C ALA A 88 -0.20 -7.76 -11.01
N LEU A 89 -0.72 -7.75 -12.25
CA LEU A 89 0.04 -8.14 -13.43
C LEU A 89 1.28 -7.24 -13.61
N LYS A 90 1.13 -5.93 -13.47
CA LYS A 90 2.25 -4.98 -13.59
C LYS A 90 3.35 -5.30 -12.57
N ILE A 91 3.01 -5.52 -11.32
CA ILE A 91 3.97 -5.87 -10.27
C ILE A 91 4.64 -7.21 -10.55
N LEU A 92 3.88 -8.22 -10.97
CA LEU A 92 4.43 -9.53 -11.33
C LEU A 92 5.42 -9.45 -12.50
N GLN A 93 5.15 -8.61 -13.49
CA GLN A 93 6.04 -8.40 -14.64
C GLN A 93 7.35 -7.70 -14.27
N ILE A 94 7.28 -6.71 -13.39
CA ILE A 94 8.46 -5.91 -13.01
C ILE A 94 9.27 -6.58 -11.89
N PHE A 95 8.57 -7.14 -10.89
CA PHE A 95 9.17 -7.58 -9.63
C PHE A 95 9.07 -9.10 -9.41
N GLY A 96 8.05 -9.76 -9.94
CA GLY A 96 7.89 -11.21 -9.90
C GLY A 96 6.97 -11.76 -8.82
N ASN A 97 6.76 -11.04 -7.71
CA ASN A 97 5.86 -11.45 -6.63
C ASN A 97 5.36 -10.24 -5.82
N PHE A 98 4.40 -10.45 -4.94
CA PHE A 98 3.97 -9.50 -3.92
C PHE A 98 3.23 -10.24 -2.79
N ALA A 99 3.23 -9.65 -1.61
CA ALA A 99 2.41 -10.09 -0.48
C ALA A 99 1.06 -9.36 -0.47
N GLU A 100 0.02 -10.04 0.00
CA GLU A 100 -1.31 -9.44 0.17
C GLU A 100 -1.73 -9.47 1.64
N TYR A 101 -2.37 -8.38 2.07
CA TYR A 101 -2.91 -8.26 3.42
C TYR A 101 -4.34 -7.72 3.38
N THR A 102 -5.24 -8.35 4.12
CA THR A 102 -6.60 -7.85 4.29
C THR A 102 -6.61 -6.60 5.18
N PRO A 103 -7.64 -5.73 5.07
CA PRO A 103 -7.80 -4.59 5.97
C PRO A 103 -7.78 -4.98 7.45
N LEU A 104 -8.35 -6.14 7.81
CA LEU A 104 -8.33 -6.64 9.20
C LEU A 104 -6.92 -7.05 9.65
N GLN A 105 -6.15 -7.70 8.79
CA GLN A 105 -4.75 -8.04 9.08
C GLN A 105 -3.90 -6.79 9.27
N ILE A 106 -4.08 -5.78 8.41
CA ILE A 106 -3.36 -4.51 8.50
C ILE A 106 -3.68 -3.80 9.81
N LYS A 107 -4.95 -3.63 10.15
CA LYS A 107 -5.38 -3.01 11.42
C LYS A 107 -4.81 -3.75 12.63
N LYS A 108 -4.91 -5.08 12.64
CA LYS A 108 -4.36 -5.92 13.72
C LYS A 108 -2.85 -5.79 13.83
N SER A 109 -2.13 -5.77 12.72
CA SER A 109 -0.67 -5.65 12.70
C SER A 109 -0.19 -4.31 13.28
N VAL A 110 -0.85 -3.21 12.91
CA VAL A 110 -0.44 -1.86 13.26
C VAL A 110 -0.93 -1.45 14.66
N THR A 111 -2.17 -1.81 15.02
CA THR A 111 -2.81 -1.35 16.27
C THR A 111 -2.97 -2.45 17.33
N GLY A 112 -2.77 -3.71 16.98
CA GLY A 112 -3.10 -4.86 17.82
C GLY A 112 -4.59 -5.25 17.80
N LYS A 113 -5.47 -4.47 17.15
CA LYS A 113 -6.93 -4.67 17.10
C LYS A 113 -7.43 -4.70 15.67
N ALA A 114 -8.04 -5.84 15.25
CA ALA A 114 -8.56 -5.99 13.90
C ALA A 114 -9.72 -5.03 13.53
N LYS A 115 -10.46 -4.55 14.53
CA LYS A 115 -11.57 -3.59 14.37
C LYS A 115 -11.19 -2.14 14.71
N ALA A 116 -9.90 -1.81 14.67
CA ALA A 116 -9.46 -0.44 14.94
C ALA A 116 -10.05 0.56 13.94
N ALA A 117 -10.33 1.77 14.42
CA ALA A 117 -10.75 2.88 13.56
C ALA A 117 -9.58 3.39 12.71
N LYS A 118 -9.88 4.05 11.58
CA LYS A 118 -8.85 4.62 10.69
C LYS A 118 -7.93 5.61 11.43
N GLU A 119 -8.49 6.40 12.33
CA GLU A 119 -7.76 7.38 13.15
C GLU A 119 -6.77 6.70 14.09
N GLN A 120 -7.11 5.53 14.64
CA GLN A 120 -6.21 4.73 15.46
C GLN A 120 -5.05 4.17 14.65
N VAL A 121 -5.32 3.70 13.42
CA VAL A 121 -4.28 3.25 12.48
C VAL A 121 -3.33 4.41 12.17
N ALA A 122 -3.85 5.58 11.80
CA ALA A 122 -3.06 6.76 11.50
C ALA A 122 -2.19 7.19 12.71
N PHE A 123 -2.75 7.19 13.90
CA PHE A 123 -2.03 7.49 15.14
C PHE A 123 -0.85 6.51 15.37
N MET A 124 -1.11 5.22 15.23
CA MET A 124 -0.08 4.20 15.46
C MET A 124 1.01 4.22 14.38
N VAL A 125 0.66 4.44 13.11
CA VAL A 125 1.62 4.63 12.02
C VAL A 125 2.60 5.75 12.35
N LYS A 126 2.09 6.91 12.74
CA LYS A 126 2.92 8.05 13.14
C LYS A 126 3.83 7.72 14.32
N ARG A 127 3.28 7.07 15.33
CA ARG A 127 4.03 6.68 16.54
C ARG A 127 5.13 5.67 16.25
N ILE A 128 4.85 4.64 15.45
CA ILE A 128 5.83 3.61 15.08
C ILE A 128 7.00 4.20 14.30
N LEU A 129 6.71 5.13 13.40
CA LEU A 129 7.71 5.74 12.52
C LEU A 129 8.33 7.03 13.07
N GLY A 130 7.88 7.50 14.24
CA GLY A 130 8.37 8.76 14.84
C GLY A 130 8.02 10.00 14.01
N ILE A 131 6.87 9.98 13.32
CA ILE A 131 6.44 11.09 12.45
C ILE A 131 5.61 12.07 13.26
N ASN A 132 6.08 13.31 13.37
CA ASN A 132 5.38 14.38 14.10
C ASN A 132 4.38 15.17 13.25
N LYS A 133 4.55 15.12 11.91
CA LYS A 133 3.67 15.80 10.96
C LYS A 133 2.38 15.00 10.75
N GLU A 134 1.30 15.70 10.44
CA GLU A 134 0.08 15.06 9.98
C GLU A 134 0.27 14.51 8.56
N ILE A 135 -0.16 13.27 8.35
CA ILE A 135 -0.10 12.61 7.04
C ILE A 135 -1.48 12.72 6.41
N LYS A 136 -1.58 13.45 5.32
CA LYS A 136 -2.80 13.62 4.52
C LYS A 136 -2.52 13.41 3.05
N PRO A 137 -3.48 12.87 2.29
CA PRO A 137 -4.74 12.27 2.74
C PRO A 137 -4.53 10.92 3.45
N LEU A 138 -5.59 10.37 4.04
CA LEU A 138 -5.55 9.09 4.78
C LEU A 138 -5.12 7.90 3.92
N ASP A 139 -5.37 7.94 2.61
CA ASP A 139 -4.92 6.89 1.67
C ASP A 139 -3.39 6.68 1.69
N VAL A 140 -2.65 7.75 1.96
CA VAL A 140 -1.19 7.67 2.15
C VAL A 140 -0.86 6.91 3.43
N THR A 141 -1.57 7.17 4.51
CA THR A 141 -1.42 6.46 5.78
C THR A 141 -1.76 4.99 5.63
N ASP A 142 -2.80 4.66 4.87
CA ASP A 142 -3.21 3.29 4.59
C ASP A 142 -2.10 2.52 3.85
N ALA A 143 -1.47 3.13 2.85
CA ALA A 143 -0.31 2.55 2.15
C ALA A 143 0.91 2.33 3.08
N ILE A 144 1.18 3.26 3.98
CA ILE A 144 2.23 3.10 4.99
C ILE A 144 1.90 1.92 5.91
N ALA A 145 0.64 1.77 6.32
CA ALA A 145 0.19 0.66 7.16
C ALA A 145 0.36 -0.70 6.47
N VAL A 146 0.12 -0.79 5.15
CA VAL A 146 0.40 -1.99 4.33
C VAL A 146 1.89 -2.36 4.41
N ALA A 147 2.77 -1.40 4.15
CA ALA A 147 4.23 -1.63 4.19
C ALA A 147 4.72 -2.02 5.60
N LEU A 148 4.18 -1.38 6.65
CA LEU A 148 4.48 -1.75 8.06
C LEU A 148 4.03 -3.17 8.37
N THR A 149 2.85 -3.58 7.91
CA THR A 149 2.33 -4.93 8.11
C THR A 149 3.29 -5.96 7.52
N HIS A 150 3.79 -5.72 6.32
CA HIS A 150 4.77 -6.60 5.68
C HIS A 150 6.10 -6.62 6.45
N ALA A 151 6.58 -5.46 6.86
CA ALA A 151 7.80 -5.36 7.69
C ALA A 151 7.69 -6.15 9.01
N HIS A 152 6.51 -6.17 9.64
CA HIS A 152 6.24 -6.93 10.86
C HIS A 152 6.13 -8.45 10.59
N ALA A 153 5.48 -8.84 9.49
CA ALA A 153 5.36 -10.24 9.08
C ALA A 153 6.73 -10.89 8.87
N MET A 154 7.65 -10.17 8.23
CA MET A 154 9.02 -10.63 8.00
C MET A 154 9.86 -10.83 9.28
N ARG A 155 9.50 -10.16 10.37
CA ARG A 155 10.16 -10.38 11.69
C ARG A 155 9.76 -11.69 12.34
N ARG A 156 8.61 -12.25 11.94
CA ARG A 156 8.04 -13.48 12.52
C ARG A 156 8.38 -14.75 11.76
N ALA A 157 8.94 -14.62 10.56
CA ALA A 157 9.38 -15.79 9.80
C ALA A 157 10.60 -16.42 10.50
N PRO A 158 10.55 -17.70 10.90
CA PRO A 158 11.73 -18.38 11.43
C PRO A 158 12.81 -18.42 10.34
N ARG A 159 14.03 -18.18 10.74
CA ARG A 159 15.21 -18.37 9.88
C ARG A 159 15.43 -19.83 9.60
#